data_c57346e9aee7208bc7dc65c8347c397f
#
_entry.id   c57346e9aee7208bc7dc65c8347c397f
#
_cell.length_a   1.000
_cell.length_b   1.000
_cell.length_c   1.000
_cell.angle_alpha   90.00
_cell.angle_beta   90.00
_cell.angle_gamma   90.00
#
_symmetry.space_group_name_H-M   'P 1'
#
loop_
_entity.id
_entity.type
_entity.pdbx_description
1 polymer ?
#
loop_
_entity_poly.entity_id
_entity_poly.type
_entity_poly.pdbx_seq_one_letter_code
_entity_poly.pdbx_strand_id
1 'polypeptide(L)'
;MSKSIHPWKLSALLLACACLNLHAQELSLLGGTTTQAGVKNSTYSWQIDYRQDFYKYFASSIAYINEGHLPGHYRDGTAWEAWGNMPLFNDRIALSLGAGVYYFYDTQPMAGDGSADVHGTAPIFSLSVTGYLSDRWFYRFMVNRISPSSAIQTNTATVGVGYWFGQNRRPEGKQPGKEDAAEAGYVTEPQFTVFGGQSVVNTFLSQKALAGAAEYRQGLLPHLDGTASFIYEGDPKIVRRSGVAFQLWPVNTFLNDSTSVGIGVGPYIFVDRNHPVNSGRTVNVGLRNPAAVAPLVSLTIARQLSEHWIARVIWDRVVSNYNRDSDIFLVGLGYRWR
;
A
#
# COMPACT_ATOMS: atom_id res chain seq x y z
N MET A 1 15.30 -25.30 -11.04
CA MET A 1 14.88 -25.35 -9.63
C MET A 1 14.77 -23.90 -9.13
N SER A 2 13.60 -23.29 -9.25
CA SER A 2 13.31 -21.95 -8.71
C SER A 2 13.05 -22.08 -7.21
N LYS A 3 13.92 -21.52 -6.37
CA LYS A 3 13.67 -21.43 -4.92
C LYS A 3 12.64 -20.32 -4.72
N SER A 4 11.40 -20.70 -4.44
CA SER A 4 10.36 -19.74 -4.02
C SER A 4 10.82 -19.06 -2.74
N ILE A 5 10.99 -17.76 -2.79
CA ILE A 5 11.23 -16.94 -1.58
C ILE A 5 9.91 -16.98 -0.80
N HIS A 6 9.94 -17.56 0.40
CA HIS A 6 8.74 -17.67 1.23
C HIS A 6 8.26 -16.27 1.64
N PRO A 7 6.97 -15.93 1.47
CA PRO A 7 6.42 -14.60 1.71
C PRO A 7 6.63 -14.10 3.15
N TRP A 8 6.76 -14.99 4.14
CA TRP A 8 7.02 -14.60 5.53
C TRP A 8 8.42 -13.98 5.77
N LYS A 9 9.40 -14.24 4.89
CA LYS A 9 10.71 -13.59 4.99
C LYS A 9 10.69 -12.13 4.55
N LEU A 10 9.80 -11.77 3.61
CA LEU A 10 9.56 -10.38 3.21
C LEU A 10 8.86 -9.61 4.34
N SER A 11 7.90 -10.24 5.02
CA SER A 11 7.17 -9.64 6.15
C SER A 11 8.07 -9.33 7.33
N ALA A 12 9.07 -10.19 7.62
CA ALA A 12 10.04 -9.96 8.68
C ALA A 12 11.00 -8.79 8.38
N LEU A 13 11.34 -8.57 7.11
CA LEU A 13 12.20 -7.45 6.70
C LEU A 13 11.44 -6.11 6.80
N LEU A 14 10.16 -6.08 6.48
CA LEU A 14 9.29 -4.92 6.62
C LEU A 14 9.08 -4.52 8.08
N LEU A 15 8.98 -5.49 9.00
CA LEU A 15 8.88 -5.23 10.44
C LEU A 15 10.18 -4.65 11.03
N ALA A 16 11.34 -5.08 10.55
CA ALA A 16 12.63 -4.57 11.03
C ALA A 16 12.87 -3.10 10.68
N CYS A 17 12.30 -2.60 9.58
CA CYS A 17 12.40 -1.19 9.18
C CYS A 17 11.51 -0.26 10.02
N ALA A 18 10.46 -0.77 10.66
CA ALA A 18 9.51 0.02 11.44
C ALA A 18 10.04 0.50 12.81
N CYS A 19 11.15 -0.07 13.30
CA CYS A 19 11.67 0.21 14.65
C CYS A 19 12.82 1.22 14.70
N LEU A 20 13.17 1.86 13.58
CA LEU A 20 14.24 2.87 13.53
C LEU A 20 13.69 4.25 13.87
N ASN A 21 14.42 4.99 14.71
CA ASN A 21 14.09 6.36 15.11
C ASN A 21 13.74 7.25 13.90
N LEU A 22 12.50 7.68 13.84
CA LEU A 22 11.83 8.28 12.70
C LEU A 22 12.18 9.77 12.59
N HIS A 23 13.24 10.13 11.87
CA HIS A 23 13.67 11.52 11.78
C HIS A 23 13.01 12.32 10.67
N ALA A 24 12.54 11.66 9.59
CA ALA A 24 11.96 12.36 8.45
C ALA A 24 11.08 11.40 7.63
N GLN A 25 9.81 11.70 7.53
CA GLN A 25 8.80 10.88 6.86
C GLN A 25 8.02 11.71 5.87
N GLU A 26 7.88 11.19 4.67
CA GLU A 26 7.12 11.82 3.59
C GLU A 26 6.04 10.86 3.10
N LEU A 27 4.82 11.34 2.92
CA LEU A 27 3.78 10.65 2.19
C LEU A 27 3.42 11.48 0.97
N SER A 28 3.39 10.88 -0.21
CA SER A 28 2.98 11.57 -1.44
C SER A 28 1.97 10.75 -2.23
N LEU A 29 1.08 11.48 -2.91
CA LEU A 29 0.14 10.97 -3.89
C LEU A 29 0.49 11.58 -5.23
N LEU A 30 0.84 10.73 -6.20
CA LEU A 30 1.29 11.14 -7.53
C LEU A 30 0.36 10.52 -8.58
N GLY A 31 0.09 11.29 -9.64
CA GLY A 31 -0.68 10.85 -10.80
C GLY A 31 0.05 11.18 -12.10
N GLY A 32 -0.19 10.41 -13.14
CA GLY A 32 0.47 10.61 -14.42
C GLY A 32 0.19 9.52 -15.44
N THR A 33 1.22 9.08 -16.14
CA THR A 33 1.10 8.14 -17.25
C THR A 33 2.11 7.00 -17.15
N THR A 34 1.73 5.84 -17.65
CA THR A 34 2.60 4.69 -17.90
C THR A 34 2.68 4.44 -19.40
N THR A 35 3.88 4.12 -19.88
CA THR A 35 4.14 3.70 -21.26
C THR A 35 4.82 2.32 -21.26
N GLN A 36 4.43 1.47 -22.20
CA GLN A 36 5.12 0.22 -22.44
C GLN A 36 6.40 0.47 -23.25
N ALA A 37 7.51 -0.12 -22.84
CA ALA A 37 8.76 0.04 -23.55
C ALA A 37 8.71 -0.63 -24.95
N GLY A 38 9.15 0.10 -25.98
CA GLY A 38 9.19 -0.40 -27.35
C GLY A 38 7.86 -0.41 -28.10
N VAL A 39 6.76 0.04 -27.47
CA VAL A 39 5.42 0.07 -28.06
C VAL A 39 4.80 1.45 -27.86
N LYS A 40 4.08 1.97 -28.87
CA LYS A 40 3.36 3.26 -28.75
C LYS A 40 2.04 3.10 -27.99
N ASN A 41 2.12 2.67 -26.74
CA ASN A 41 0.97 2.54 -25.86
C ASN A 41 1.20 3.35 -24.60
N SER A 42 0.17 4.04 -24.14
CA SER A 42 0.18 4.76 -22.88
C SER A 42 -1.16 4.65 -22.18
N THR A 43 -1.13 4.70 -20.87
CA THR A 43 -2.31 4.71 -20.02
C THR A 43 -2.07 5.62 -18.82
N TYR A 44 -3.08 5.81 -17.98
CA TYR A 44 -2.92 6.52 -16.71
C TYR A 44 -2.03 5.73 -15.76
N SER A 45 -1.43 6.43 -14.81
CA SER A 45 -0.74 5.84 -13.66
C SER A 45 -0.97 6.67 -12.41
N TRP A 46 -0.95 6.04 -11.26
CA TRP A 46 -0.91 6.74 -9.98
C TRP A 46 -0.11 5.92 -8.98
N GLN A 47 0.44 6.61 -7.97
CA GLN A 47 1.14 5.95 -6.88
C GLN A 47 0.96 6.68 -5.56
N ILE A 48 1.00 5.91 -4.48
CA ILE A 48 1.15 6.38 -3.11
C ILE A 48 2.55 5.96 -2.67
N ASP A 49 3.36 6.93 -2.28
CA ASP A 49 4.75 6.70 -1.88
C ASP A 49 4.96 7.21 -0.46
N TYR A 50 5.40 6.31 0.42
CA TYR A 50 5.87 6.63 1.75
C TYR A 50 7.38 6.51 1.75
N ARG A 51 8.09 7.62 2.05
CA ARG A 51 9.54 7.69 2.08
C ARG A 51 10.02 8.11 3.47
N GLN A 52 11.08 7.47 3.92
CA GLN A 52 11.74 7.75 5.18
C GLN A 52 13.22 8.02 4.94
N ASP A 53 13.69 9.18 5.39
CA ASP A 53 15.12 9.51 5.39
C ASP A 53 15.78 8.86 6.63
N PHE A 54 16.92 8.21 6.42
CA PHE A 54 17.78 7.70 7.51
C PHE A 54 18.92 8.66 7.80
N TYR A 55 19.44 9.29 6.75
CA TYR A 55 20.50 10.28 6.80
C TYR A 55 20.23 11.38 5.78
N LYS A 56 20.98 12.50 5.87
CA LYS A 56 20.84 13.65 4.96
C LYS A 56 20.77 13.25 3.48
N TYR A 57 21.49 12.19 3.08
CA TYR A 57 21.65 11.79 1.68
C TYR A 57 21.03 10.43 1.35
N PHE A 58 20.43 9.74 2.31
CA PHE A 58 19.91 8.39 2.12
C PHE A 58 18.51 8.24 2.68
N ALA A 59 17.63 7.63 1.88
CA ALA A 59 16.27 7.30 2.28
C ALA A 59 15.89 5.89 1.82
N SER A 60 14.78 5.40 2.32
CA SER A 60 14.06 4.24 1.79
C SER A 60 12.61 4.60 1.57
N SER A 61 11.96 3.94 0.62
CA SER A 61 10.53 4.10 0.41
C SER A 61 9.81 2.78 0.22
N ILE A 62 8.51 2.83 0.53
CA ILE A 62 7.54 1.83 0.12
C ILE A 62 6.48 2.56 -0.68
N ALA A 63 6.21 2.09 -1.91
CA ALA A 63 5.22 2.68 -2.78
C ALA A 63 4.25 1.62 -3.29
N TYR A 64 2.97 1.95 -3.36
CA TYR A 64 2.02 1.26 -4.21
C TYR A 64 1.92 2.00 -5.54
N ILE A 65 2.14 1.29 -6.64
CA ILE A 65 2.15 1.84 -8.00
C ILE A 65 1.06 1.13 -8.80
N ASN A 66 0.12 1.90 -9.36
CA ASN A 66 -0.83 1.42 -10.34
C ASN A 66 -0.37 1.88 -11.72
N GLU A 67 -0.08 0.95 -12.60
CA GLU A 67 0.41 1.21 -13.95
C GLU A 67 -0.72 1.30 -14.99
N GLY A 68 -1.98 1.27 -14.55
CA GLY A 68 -3.16 1.40 -15.39
C GLY A 68 -3.42 0.20 -16.30
N HIS A 69 -4.13 0.45 -17.40
CA HIS A 69 -4.56 -0.55 -18.38
C HIS A 69 -3.73 -0.43 -19.65
N LEU A 70 -2.66 -1.18 -19.75
CA LEU A 70 -1.95 -1.39 -21.01
C LEU A 70 -2.64 -2.51 -21.81
N PRO A 71 -2.51 -2.55 -23.15
CA PRO A 71 -3.11 -3.60 -23.96
C PRO A 71 -2.71 -5.00 -23.49
N GLY A 72 -3.69 -5.79 -23.06
CA GLY A 72 -3.48 -7.14 -22.52
C GLY A 72 -2.92 -7.21 -21.10
N HIS A 73 -2.79 -6.08 -20.40
CA HIS A 73 -2.23 -6.03 -19.07
C HIS A 73 -2.95 -4.99 -18.20
N TYR A 74 -3.33 -5.40 -17.02
CA TYR A 74 -3.72 -4.50 -15.95
C TYR A 74 -2.79 -4.76 -14.77
N ARG A 75 -1.79 -3.87 -14.60
CA ARG A 75 -0.72 -4.12 -13.66
C ARG A 75 -0.67 -3.06 -12.57
N ASP A 76 -0.52 -3.54 -11.36
CA ASP A 76 -0.21 -2.76 -10.17
C ASP A 76 0.80 -3.51 -9.30
N GLY A 77 1.27 -2.89 -8.22
CA GLY A 77 2.18 -3.57 -7.32
C GLY A 77 2.76 -2.69 -6.24
N THR A 78 3.63 -3.30 -5.44
CA THR A 78 4.33 -2.65 -4.35
C THR A 78 5.82 -2.59 -4.63
N ALA A 79 6.40 -1.40 -4.55
CA ALA A 79 7.83 -1.18 -4.67
C ALA A 79 8.46 -0.94 -3.29
N TRP A 80 9.65 -1.45 -3.08
CA TRP A 80 10.55 -1.04 -2.03
C TRP A 80 11.85 -0.55 -2.68
N GLU A 81 12.26 0.69 -2.34
CA GLU A 81 13.42 1.33 -2.94
C GLU A 81 14.33 1.96 -1.88
N ALA A 82 15.64 1.89 -2.16
CA ALA A 82 16.65 2.71 -1.51
C ALA A 82 16.96 3.93 -2.38
N TRP A 83 17.17 5.08 -1.76
CA TRP A 83 17.31 6.36 -2.41
C TRP A 83 18.61 7.07 -2.01
N GLY A 84 19.28 7.64 -3.00
CA GLY A 84 20.30 8.66 -2.80
C GLY A 84 19.71 10.04 -3.07
N ASN A 85 19.80 10.96 -2.11
CA ASN A 85 19.24 12.30 -2.17
C ASN A 85 20.36 13.33 -2.35
N MET A 86 20.18 14.26 -3.25
CA MET A 86 21.05 15.41 -3.46
C MET A 86 20.25 16.70 -3.21
N PRO A 87 20.37 17.31 -2.03
CA PRO A 87 19.72 18.58 -1.74
C PRO A 87 20.36 19.71 -2.52
N LEU A 88 19.54 20.61 -3.06
CA LEU A 88 19.90 21.75 -3.88
C LEU A 88 19.23 23.02 -3.37
N PHE A 89 19.81 24.18 -3.66
CA PHE A 89 19.24 25.50 -3.35
C PHE A 89 18.84 25.66 -1.87
N ASN A 90 19.75 25.36 -0.95
CA ASN A 90 19.51 25.38 0.51
C ASN A 90 18.30 24.51 0.90
N ASP A 91 18.33 23.25 0.46
CA ASP A 91 17.33 22.23 0.72
C ASP A 91 15.90 22.51 0.22
N ARG A 92 15.73 23.53 -0.66
CA ARG A 92 14.44 23.82 -1.28
C ARG A 92 14.05 22.82 -2.35
N ILE A 93 15.02 22.22 -3.00
CA ILE A 93 14.84 21.18 -4.03
C ILE A 93 15.69 19.98 -3.65
N ALA A 94 15.17 18.79 -3.84
CA ALA A 94 15.94 17.55 -3.76
C ALA A 94 15.86 16.79 -5.09
N LEU A 95 17.01 16.45 -5.65
CA LEU A 95 17.14 15.48 -6.74
C LEU A 95 17.45 14.12 -6.10
N SER A 96 16.70 13.08 -6.47
CA SER A 96 16.87 11.76 -5.86
C SER A 96 16.90 10.66 -6.90
N LEU A 97 17.81 9.70 -6.72
CA LEU A 97 17.90 8.47 -7.50
C LEU A 97 17.52 7.28 -6.62
N GLY A 98 16.60 6.46 -7.09
CA GLY A 98 16.10 5.26 -6.41
C GLY A 98 16.41 3.99 -7.18
N ALA A 99 16.65 2.92 -6.43
CA ALA A 99 16.73 1.57 -6.96
C ALA A 99 16.15 0.57 -5.97
N GLY A 100 15.44 -0.44 -6.49
CA GLY A 100 14.78 -1.39 -5.60
C GLY A 100 14.11 -2.56 -6.30
N VAL A 101 13.15 -3.14 -5.60
CA VAL A 101 12.37 -4.29 -6.05
C VAL A 101 10.90 -3.91 -6.09
N TYR A 102 10.27 -4.20 -7.21
CA TYR A 102 8.83 -4.08 -7.43
C TYR A 102 8.20 -5.47 -7.45
N TYR A 103 7.26 -5.72 -6.57
CA TYR A 103 6.43 -6.92 -6.59
C TYR A 103 5.12 -6.56 -7.28
N PHE A 104 4.89 -7.13 -8.47
CA PHE A 104 3.76 -6.79 -9.32
C PHE A 104 2.66 -7.85 -9.32
N TYR A 105 1.46 -7.38 -9.56
CA TYR A 105 0.25 -8.13 -9.87
C TYR A 105 -0.20 -7.71 -11.26
N ASP A 106 -0.26 -8.64 -12.21
CA ASP A 106 -0.59 -8.36 -13.61
C ASP A 106 -1.78 -9.23 -14.03
N THR A 107 -2.94 -8.61 -14.18
CA THR A 107 -4.14 -9.29 -14.69
C THR A 107 -4.09 -9.31 -16.21
N GLN A 108 -4.07 -10.50 -16.81
CA GLN A 108 -3.95 -10.74 -18.23
C GLN A 108 -5.20 -11.44 -18.78
N PRO A 109 -5.64 -11.15 -20.03
CA PRO A 109 -6.75 -11.86 -20.65
C PRO A 109 -6.40 -13.31 -20.92
N MET A 110 -7.37 -14.19 -20.70
CA MET A 110 -7.33 -15.58 -21.15
C MET A 110 -8.37 -15.83 -22.24
N ALA A 111 -8.17 -16.86 -23.05
CA ALA A 111 -9.16 -17.28 -24.03
C ALA A 111 -10.51 -17.57 -23.34
N GLY A 112 -11.62 -17.01 -23.89
CA GLY A 112 -12.97 -17.23 -23.38
C GLY A 112 -13.33 -16.46 -22.13
N ASP A 113 -13.30 -15.14 -22.15
CA ASP A 113 -13.74 -14.21 -21.09
C ASP A 113 -13.06 -14.42 -19.70
N GLY A 114 -11.99 -15.20 -19.64
CA GLY A 114 -11.20 -15.43 -18.43
C GLY A 114 -10.09 -14.42 -18.22
N SER A 115 -9.57 -14.34 -17.00
CA SER A 115 -8.36 -13.60 -16.66
C SER A 115 -7.40 -14.48 -15.85
N ALA A 116 -6.11 -14.21 -15.97
CA ALA A 116 -5.07 -14.78 -15.14
C ALA A 116 -4.39 -13.67 -14.36
N ASP A 117 -4.19 -13.86 -13.08
CA ASP A 117 -3.40 -12.98 -12.23
C ASP A 117 -1.98 -13.54 -12.14
N VAL A 118 -1.03 -12.82 -12.75
CA VAL A 118 0.38 -13.17 -12.81
C VAL A 118 1.11 -12.31 -11.80
N HIS A 119 1.81 -12.96 -10.88
CA HIS A 119 2.59 -12.28 -9.84
C HIS A 119 4.08 -12.47 -10.13
N GLY A 120 4.87 -11.47 -9.80
CA GLY A 120 6.30 -11.55 -9.96
C GLY A 120 7.06 -10.40 -9.36
N THR A 121 8.38 -10.49 -9.46
CA THR A 121 9.29 -9.42 -9.02
C THR A 121 10.02 -8.83 -10.21
N ALA A 122 10.29 -7.53 -10.14
CA ALA A 122 11.06 -6.79 -11.13
C ALA A 122 12.00 -5.81 -10.45
N PRO A 123 13.18 -5.52 -11.02
CA PRO A 123 13.93 -4.36 -10.63
C PRO A 123 13.18 -3.08 -11.02
N ILE A 124 13.23 -2.09 -10.13
CA ILE A 124 12.73 -0.74 -10.35
C ILE A 124 13.87 0.25 -10.19
N PHE A 125 13.95 1.23 -11.10
CA PHE A 125 14.87 2.36 -11.04
C PHE A 125 14.07 3.64 -11.17
N SER A 126 14.32 4.59 -10.29
CA SER A 126 13.52 5.79 -10.15
C SER A 126 14.38 7.04 -10.10
N LEU A 127 13.86 8.11 -10.70
CA LEU A 127 14.41 9.46 -10.61
C LEU A 127 13.31 10.37 -10.10
N SER A 128 13.56 11.17 -9.06
CA SER A 128 12.60 12.15 -8.60
C SER A 128 13.20 13.52 -8.35
N VAL A 129 12.38 14.55 -8.58
CA VAL A 129 12.63 15.93 -8.20
C VAL A 129 11.54 16.35 -7.23
N THR A 130 11.94 16.71 -6.01
CA THR A 130 11.03 17.17 -4.96
C THR A 130 11.29 18.64 -4.70
N GLY A 131 10.26 19.49 -4.77
CA GLY A 131 10.33 20.91 -4.42
C GLY A 131 9.47 21.18 -3.18
N TYR A 132 10.09 21.73 -2.12
CA TYR A 132 9.43 22.00 -0.85
C TYR A 132 8.80 23.38 -0.87
N LEU A 133 7.46 23.41 -0.75
CA LEU A 133 6.66 24.64 -0.76
C LEU A 133 6.63 25.31 0.63
N SER A 134 6.67 24.50 1.68
CA SER A 134 6.66 24.94 3.08
C SER A 134 7.37 23.89 3.95
N ASP A 135 7.36 24.07 5.26
CA ASP A 135 7.92 23.11 6.22
C ASP A 135 7.23 21.74 6.17
N ARG A 136 6.04 21.67 5.60
CA ARG A 136 5.21 20.46 5.60
C ARG A 136 4.79 19.99 4.21
N TRP A 137 4.61 20.88 3.24
CA TRP A 137 4.09 20.54 1.92
C TRP A 137 5.17 20.57 0.85
N PHE A 138 5.14 19.58 -0.04
CA PHE A 138 6.02 19.51 -1.20
C PHE A 138 5.27 19.04 -2.45
N TYR A 139 5.83 19.35 -3.61
CA TYR A 139 5.47 18.70 -4.86
C TYR A 139 6.60 17.78 -5.29
N ARG A 140 6.24 16.71 -6.00
CA ARG A 140 7.22 15.73 -6.51
C ARG A 140 6.90 15.39 -7.96
N PHE A 141 7.92 15.42 -8.80
CA PHE A 141 7.92 14.77 -10.09
C PHE A 141 8.74 13.49 -9.97
N MET A 142 8.25 12.38 -10.57
CA MET A 142 8.94 11.09 -10.49
C MET A 142 8.82 10.34 -11.81
N VAL A 143 9.90 9.69 -12.22
CA VAL A 143 9.95 8.76 -13.35
C VAL A 143 10.46 7.42 -12.83
N ASN A 144 9.73 6.33 -13.11
CA ASN A 144 10.14 4.98 -12.76
C ASN A 144 10.34 4.15 -14.04
N ARG A 145 11.38 3.31 -14.03
CA ARG A 145 11.59 2.24 -15.00
C ARG A 145 11.45 0.91 -14.30
N ILE A 146 10.49 0.09 -14.74
CA ILE A 146 10.21 -1.26 -14.22
C ILE A 146 10.55 -2.25 -15.31
N SER A 147 11.46 -3.20 -15.02
CA SER A 147 12.05 -4.09 -16.03
C SER A 147 12.03 -5.55 -15.60
N PRO A 148 10.85 -6.21 -15.54
CA PRO A 148 10.77 -7.63 -15.25
C PRO A 148 11.41 -8.45 -16.36
N SER A 149 11.96 -9.62 -16.00
CA SER A 149 12.58 -10.53 -16.98
C SER A 149 11.57 -11.33 -17.81
N SER A 150 10.35 -11.51 -17.29
CA SER A 150 9.32 -12.39 -17.88
C SER A 150 7.99 -11.68 -18.18
N ALA A 151 7.94 -10.36 -18.06
CA ALA A 151 6.73 -9.56 -18.31
C ALA A 151 7.06 -8.26 -19.06
N ILE A 152 6.03 -7.47 -19.36
CA ILE A 152 6.23 -6.19 -20.05
C ILE A 152 7.09 -5.22 -19.23
N GLN A 153 7.97 -4.52 -19.91
CA GLN A 153 8.76 -3.42 -19.34
C GLN A 153 7.99 -2.11 -19.48
N THR A 154 8.00 -1.29 -18.44
CA THR A 154 7.24 -0.04 -18.42
C THR A 154 8.08 1.13 -17.92
N ASN A 155 7.69 2.33 -18.35
CA ASN A 155 8.14 3.59 -17.79
C ASN A 155 6.91 4.34 -17.28
N THR A 156 6.97 4.84 -16.06
CA THR A 156 5.95 5.74 -15.51
C THR A 156 6.50 7.15 -15.37
N ALA A 157 5.68 8.14 -15.62
CA ALA A 157 5.99 9.54 -15.34
C ALA A 157 4.83 10.15 -14.56
N THR A 158 5.08 10.57 -13.33
CA THR A 158 4.06 11.03 -12.39
C THR A 158 4.45 12.34 -11.75
N VAL A 159 3.45 13.13 -11.38
CA VAL A 159 3.59 14.37 -10.61
C VAL A 159 2.52 14.43 -9.54
N GLY A 160 2.82 15.02 -8.41
CA GLY A 160 1.85 15.14 -7.34
C GLY A 160 2.35 15.93 -6.15
N VAL A 161 1.62 15.79 -5.05
CA VAL A 161 1.86 16.51 -3.81
C VAL A 161 2.11 15.53 -2.68
N GLY A 162 2.85 15.98 -1.70
CA GLY A 162 3.10 15.21 -0.50
C GLY A 162 3.18 16.07 0.75
N TYR A 163 3.15 15.38 1.87
CA TYR A 163 3.21 15.95 3.19
C TYR A 163 4.37 15.35 3.97
N TRP A 164 5.10 16.22 4.65
CA TRP A 164 6.22 15.89 5.52
C TRP A 164 5.72 15.75 6.97
N PHE A 165 5.90 14.61 7.58
CA PHE A 165 5.46 14.33 8.97
C PHE A 165 6.57 14.56 10.00
N GLY A 166 7.84 14.56 9.58
CA GLY A 166 8.99 14.78 10.48
C GLY A 166 8.97 16.13 11.15
N GLN A 167 9.94 16.35 12.03
CA GLN A 167 10.20 17.66 12.62
C GLN A 167 10.38 18.70 11.50
N ASN A 168 9.97 19.94 11.75
CA ASN A 168 10.04 21.02 10.76
C ASN A 168 11.39 21.02 10.02
N ARG A 169 11.38 20.98 8.71
CA ARG A 169 12.57 21.10 7.89
C ARG A 169 13.14 22.50 8.09
N ARG A 170 14.10 22.65 8.99
CA ARG A 170 14.73 23.94 9.25
C ARG A 170 15.93 24.14 8.34
N PRO A 171 16.12 25.35 7.75
CA PRO A 171 17.39 25.74 7.21
C PRO A 171 18.48 25.59 8.30
N GLU A 172 19.67 25.10 7.94
CA GLU A 172 20.81 25.00 8.85
C GLU A 172 20.99 26.32 9.62
N GLY A 173 20.92 26.27 10.95
CA GLY A 173 21.23 27.40 11.83
C GLY A 173 20.21 27.77 12.92
N LYS A 174 19.01 27.16 12.97
CA LYS A 174 18.09 27.36 14.08
C LYS A 174 18.16 26.19 15.07
N GLN A 175 18.53 26.47 16.32
CA GLN A 175 18.53 25.49 17.40
C GLN A 175 17.12 24.91 17.63
N PRO A 176 17.00 23.62 17.97
CA PRO A 176 15.72 23.01 18.35
C PRO A 176 15.09 23.77 19.51
N GLY A 177 13.84 24.18 19.37
CA GLY A 177 13.08 24.75 20.49
C GLY A 177 12.77 23.65 21.51
N LYS A 178 12.53 24.06 22.76
CA LYS A 178 12.19 23.16 23.88
C LYS A 178 10.93 22.29 23.69
N GLU A 179 10.21 22.44 22.57
CA GLU A 179 9.03 21.64 22.22
C GLU A 179 9.38 20.27 21.64
N ASP A 180 10.64 20.04 21.27
CA ASP A 180 11.07 18.81 20.59
C ASP A 180 11.30 17.61 21.56
N ALA A 181 11.07 17.80 22.86
CA ALA A 181 11.37 16.79 23.90
C ALA A 181 10.17 15.92 24.33
N ALA A 182 8.99 16.08 23.74
CA ALA A 182 7.74 15.47 24.22
C ALA A 182 7.08 14.46 23.26
N GLU A 183 7.79 13.89 22.31
CA GLU A 183 7.27 12.69 21.61
C GLU A 183 7.65 11.42 22.39
N ALA A 184 7.12 11.27 23.60
CA ALA A 184 6.89 9.95 24.18
C ALA A 184 5.92 9.24 23.23
N GLY A 185 6.39 8.21 22.51
CA GLY A 185 5.72 7.60 21.38
C GLY A 185 4.25 7.30 21.65
N TYR A 186 3.38 7.85 20.83
CA TYR A 186 1.95 7.61 20.89
C TYR A 186 1.65 6.11 20.72
N VAL A 187 0.95 5.55 21.70
CA VAL A 187 0.41 4.18 21.64
C VAL A 187 -1.10 4.29 21.39
N THR A 188 -1.56 3.65 20.32
CA THR A 188 -2.98 3.66 19.94
C THR A 188 -3.83 3.04 21.03
N GLU A 189 -4.82 3.78 21.54
CA GLU A 189 -5.80 3.28 22.49
C GLU A 189 -6.67 2.20 21.85
N PRO A 190 -7.18 1.23 22.65
CA PRO A 190 -8.08 0.21 22.15
C PRO A 190 -9.30 0.82 21.46
N GLN A 191 -9.65 0.31 20.28
CA GLN A 191 -10.76 0.83 19.50
C GLN A 191 -11.44 -0.28 18.69
N PHE A 192 -12.74 -0.11 18.48
CA PHE A 192 -13.54 -0.97 17.63
C PHE A 192 -14.17 -0.15 16.51
N THR A 193 -14.02 -0.57 15.26
CA THR A 193 -14.50 0.15 14.08
C THR A 193 -15.40 -0.76 13.25
N VAL A 194 -16.54 -0.24 12.82
CA VAL A 194 -17.42 -0.89 11.84
C VAL A 194 -17.29 -0.15 10.52
N PHE A 195 -17.17 -0.93 9.44
CA PHE A 195 -16.92 -0.43 8.09
C PHE A 195 -18.00 -0.87 7.13
N GLY A 196 -18.28 0.00 6.14
CA GLY A 196 -19.03 -0.31 4.94
C GLY A 196 -18.30 0.21 3.71
N GLY A 197 -18.51 -0.45 2.58
CA GLY A 197 -17.85 -0.03 1.35
C GLY A 197 -18.05 -0.99 0.19
N GLN A 198 -17.02 -1.15 -0.62
CA GLN A 198 -17.08 -1.92 -1.86
C GLN A 198 -15.84 -2.78 -2.02
N SER A 199 -16.04 -4.02 -2.47
CA SER A 199 -14.99 -4.88 -3.00
C SER A 199 -14.97 -4.83 -4.53
N VAL A 200 -13.80 -4.98 -5.11
CA VAL A 200 -13.56 -5.08 -6.54
C VAL A 200 -12.66 -6.29 -6.78
N VAL A 201 -13.15 -7.29 -7.49
CA VAL A 201 -12.32 -8.44 -7.89
C VAL A 201 -11.52 -8.05 -9.12
N ASN A 202 -10.22 -8.26 -9.06
CA ASN A 202 -9.27 -7.92 -10.13
C ASN A 202 -9.41 -8.91 -11.28
N THR A 203 -10.31 -8.56 -12.18
CA THR A 203 -10.56 -9.21 -13.45
C THR A 203 -10.76 -8.13 -14.51
N PHE A 204 -10.70 -8.48 -15.80
CA PHE A 204 -10.98 -7.51 -16.87
C PHE A 204 -12.37 -6.86 -16.73
N LEU A 205 -13.33 -7.55 -16.13
CA LEU A 205 -14.68 -7.03 -15.90
C LEU A 205 -14.80 -6.23 -14.60
N SER A 206 -13.76 -6.21 -13.74
CA SER A 206 -13.73 -5.49 -12.46
C SER A 206 -15.03 -5.65 -11.66
N GLN A 207 -15.42 -6.89 -11.39
CA GLN A 207 -16.69 -7.19 -10.71
C GLN A 207 -16.68 -6.61 -9.29
N LYS A 208 -17.79 -5.98 -8.95
CA LYS A 208 -17.94 -5.20 -7.70
C LYS A 208 -19.07 -5.74 -6.85
N ALA A 209 -18.92 -5.62 -5.53
CA ALA A 209 -19.99 -5.91 -4.56
C ALA A 209 -19.89 -4.97 -3.35
N LEU A 210 -20.99 -4.88 -2.59
CA LEU A 210 -20.95 -4.24 -1.28
C LEU A 210 -20.11 -5.10 -0.33
N ALA A 211 -19.21 -4.46 0.39
CA ALA A 211 -18.35 -5.08 1.38
C ALA A 211 -18.52 -4.42 2.75
N GLY A 212 -18.13 -5.13 3.80
CA GLY A 212 -18.16 -4.61 5.16
C GLY A 212 -17.14 -5.30 6.04
N ALA A 213 -16.73 -4.65 7.11
CA ALA A 213 -15.81 -5.21 8.08
C ALA A 213 -16.12 -4.71 9.50
N ALA A 214 -15.63 -5.46 10.47
CA ALA A 214 -15.56 -5.07 11.87
C ALA A 214 -14.14 -5.32 12.36
N GLU A 215 -13.48 -4.32 12.94
CA GLU A 215 -12.08 -4.38 13.36
C GLU A 215 -11.94 -3.97 14.82
N TYR A 216 -11.24 -4.79 15.59
CA TYR A 216 -10.63 -4.39 16.85
C TYR A 216 -9.16 -4.04 16.60
N ARG A 217 -8.73 -2.88 17.10
CA ARG A 217 -7.36 -2.38 16.99
C ARG A 217 -6.83 -1.97 18.35
N GLN A 218 -5.57 -2.26 18.60
CA GLN A 218 -4.87 -1.87 19.81
C GLN A 218 -3.40 -1.59 19.49
N GLY A 219 -2.85 -0.53 20.09
CA GLY A 219 -1.42 -0.27 20.10
C GLY A 219 -0.68 -1.35 20.90
N LEU A 220 0.30 -1.96 20.28
CA LEU A 220 1.19 -2.95 20.90
C LEU A 220 2.46 -2.31 21.42
N LEU A 221 2.99 -1.36 20.67
CA LEU A 221 4.19 -0.56 20.96
C LEU A 221 3.97 0.86 20.39
N PRO A 222 4.80 1.84 20.76
CA PRO A 222 4.82 3.11 20.06
C PRO A 222 4.93 2.89 18.55
N HIS A 223 4.05 3.51 17.78
CA HIS A 223 3.96 3.42 16.32
C HIS A 223 3.69 2.02 15.74
N LEU A 224 3.27 1.05 16.57
CA LEU A 224 2.92 -0.29 16.10
C LEU A 224 1.60 -0.75 16.70
N ASP A 225 0.62 -0.95 15.83
CA ASP A 225 -0.69 -1.49 16.21
C ASP A 225 -0.84 -2.96 15.79
N GLY A 226 -1.70 -3.67 16.51
CA GLY A 226 -2.23 -4.97 16.12
C GLY A 226 -3.72 -4.87 15.85
N THR A 227 -4.23 -5.61 14.85
CA THR A 227 -5.66 -5.71 14.58
C THR A 227 -6.12 -7.15 14.45
N ALA A 228 -7.40 -7.35 14.83
CA ALA A 228 -8.18 -8.52 14.49
C ALA A 228 -9.47 -8.04 13.81
N SER A 229 -9.73 -8.48 12.58
CA SER A 229 -10.83 -8.00 11.76
C SER A 229 -11.66 -9.15 11.23
N PHE A 230 -12.97 -9.00 11.17
CA PHE A 230 -13.84 -9.82 10.33
C PHE A 230 -14.14 -9.02 9.06
N ILE A 231 -13.94 -9.63 7.89
CA ILE A 231 -14.13 -9.00 6.58
C ILE A 231 -15.14 -9.82 5.79
N TYR A 232 -16.14 -9.15 5.22
CA TYR A 232 -17.09 -9.66 4.24
C TYR A 232 -16.88 -8.93 2.92
N GLU A 233 -16.41 -9.64 1.88
CA GLU A 233 -16.11 -9.07 0.57
C GLU A 233 -17.34 -8.94 -0.34
N GLY A 234 -18.51 -9.29 0.14
CA GLY A 234 -19.73 -9.28 -0.67
C GLY A 234 -19.86 -10.50 -1.60
N ASP A 235 -20.67 -10.34 -2.64
CA ASP A 235 -20.94 -11.38 -3.65
C ASP A 235 -20.80 -10.80 -5.07
N PRO A 236 -19.57 -10.57 -5.56
CA PRO A 236 -19.32 -10.12 -6.93
C PRO A 236 -19.41 -11.26 -7.96
N LYS A 237 -20.37 -12.18 -7.82
CA LYS A 237 -20.66 -13.34 -8.68
C LYS A 237 -19.58 -14.41 -8.75
N ILE A 238 -18.31 -14.04 -8.86
CA ILE A 238 -17.17 -14.97 -9.01
C ILE A 238 -16.40 -15.19 -7.69
N VAL A 239 -16.64 -14.37 -6.68
CA VAL A 239 -16.07 -14.46 -5.35
C VAL A 239 -17.17 -14.24 -4.33
N ARG A 240 -17.23 -15.05 -3.28
CA ARG A 240 -18.06 -14.82 -2.12
C ARG A 240 -17.27 -15.17 -0.88
N ARG A 241 -16.34 -14.26 -0.53
CA ARG A 241 -15.42 -14.46 0.58
C ARG A 241 -15.88 -13.74 1.84
N SER A 242 -15.65 -14.42 2.95
CA SER A 242 -15.67 -13.82 4.28
C SER A 242 -14.66 -14.52 5.17
N GLY A 243 -14.07 -13.80 6.09
CA GLY A 243 -13.05 -14.38 6.94
C GLY A 243 -12.54 -13.45 8.02
N VAL A 244 -11.47 -13.89 8.68
CA VAL A 244 -10.82 -13.15 9.77
C VAL A 244 -9.40 -12.80 9.34
N ALA A 245 -9.00 -11.56 9.57
CA ALA A 245 -7.65 -11.09 9.34
C ALA A 245 -6.97 -10.69 10.65
N PHE A 246 -5.68 -10.94 10.73
CA PHE A 246 -4.80 -10.47 11.79
C PHE A 246 -3.65 -9.70 11.17
N GLN A 247 -3.49 -8.44 11.53
CA GLN A 247 -2.47 -7.60 10.90
C GLN A 247 -1.65 -6.83 11.94
N LEU A 248 -0.41 -6.58 11.58
CA LEU A 248 0.47 -5.63 12.24
C LEU A 248 0.54 -4.36 11.39
N TRP A 249 0.49 -3.21 12.06
CA TRP A 249 0.39 -1.91 11.45
C TRP A 249 1.45 -0.96 12.00
N PRO A 250 2.54 -0.69 11.27
CA PRO A 250 3.26 0.55 11.46
C PRO A 250 2.31 1.73 11.26
N VAL A 251 2.19 2.58 12.28
CA VAL A 251 1.27 3.73 12.31
C VAL A 251 2.05 4.99 12.64
N ASN A 252 1.76 6.05 11.92
CA ASN A 252 2.27 7.36 12.21
C ASN A 252 1.14 8.36 12.44
N THR A 253 1.31 9.25 13.41
CA THR A 253 0.33 10.27 13.76
C THR A 253 0.81 11.66 13.37
N PHE A 254 -0.12 12.57 13.10
CA PHE A 254 0.14 13.95 12.73
C PHE A 254 -1.06 14.84 13.09
N LEU A 255 -0.91 16.15 12.94
CA LEU A 255 -1.91 17.14 13.33
C LEU A 255 -2.32 17.01 14.81
N ASN A 256 -1.32 17.04 15.70
CA ASN A 256 -1.48 16.86 17.15
C ASN A 256 -2.21 15.54 17.48
N ASP A 257 -1.70 14.43 16.94
CA ASP A 257 -2.20 13.05 17.10
C ASP A 257 -3.66 12.82 16.69
N SER A 258 -4.28 13.82 16.05
CA SER A 258 -5.68 13.75 15.63
C SER A 258 -5.90 13.01 14.32
N THR A 259 -4.84 12.74 13.57
CA THR A 259 -4.88 12.00 12.30
C THR A 259 -3.77 10.98 12.28
N SER A 260 -4.05 9.78 11.78
CA SER A 260 -3.04 8.74 11.63
C SER A 260 -3.09 8.13 10.23
N VAL A 261 -1.94 7.67 9.76
CA VAL A 261 -1.80 6.79 8.59
C VAL A 261 -1.07 5.53 9.01
N GLY A 262 -1.42 4.41 8.38
CA GLY A 262 -0.78 3.14 8.67
C GLY A 262 -0.80 2.21 7.46
N ILE A 263 0.18 1.30 7.46
CA ILE A 263 0.27 0.20 6.50
C ILE A 263 0.07 -1.09 7.28
N GLY A 264 -0.91 -1.90 6.90
CA GLY A 264 -1.22 -3.17 7.54
C GLY A 264 -0.72 -4.34 6.70
N VAL A 265 -0.14 -5.34 7.36
CA VAL A 265 0.24 -6.60 6.71
C VAL A 265 -0.07 -7.75 7.64
N GLY A 266 -0.68 -8.81 7.08
CA GLY A 266 -0.96 -10.01 7.85
C GLY A 266 -1.70 -11.10 7.08
N PRO A 267 -2.01 -12.22 7.71
CA PRO A 267 -2.82 -13.28 7.13
C PRO A 267 -4.30 -12.94 7.16
N TYR A 268 -4.99 -13.26 6.07
CA TYR A 268 -6.44 -13.31 5.95
C TYR A 268 -6.87 -14.76 5.79
N ILE A 269 -7.61 -15.28 6.75
CA ILE A 269 -8.13 -16.64 6.78
C ILE A 269 -9.60 -16.58 6.38
N PHE A 270 -9.95 -17.14 5.23
CA PHE A 270 -11.28 -16.95 4.64
C PHE A 270 -11.89 -18.25 4.10
N VAL A 271 -13.20 -18.17 3.86
CA VAL A 271 -13.97 -19.16 3.11
C VAL A 271 -14.52 -18.47 1.87
N ASP A 272 -14.23 -19.02 0.68
CA ASP A 272 -14.82 -18.60 -0.58
C ASP A 272 -15.91 -19.60 -1.00
N ARG A 273 -17.15 -19.12 -1.11
CA ARG A 273 -18.34 -19.95 -1.42
C ARG A 273 -18.72 -19.95 -2.90
N ASN A 274 -18.15 -19.05 -3.71
CA ASN A 274 -18.39 -19.00 -5.14
C ASN A 274 -17.22 -19.60 -5.90
N HIS A 275 -17.47 -20.75 -6.53
CA HIS A 275 -16.52 -21.33 -7.47
C HIS A 275 -17.00 -21.06 -8.88
N PRO A 276 -16.27 -20.33 -9.73
CA PRO A 276 -16.66 -20.19 -11.14
C PRO A 276 -16.55 -21.55 -11.83
N VAL A 277 -17.67 -22.08 -12.18
CA VAL A 277 -17.78 -23.13 -13.21
C VAL A 277 -17.67 -22.41 -14.54
N ASN A 278 -16.69 -22.80 -15.37
CA ASN A 278 -16.44 -22.37 -16.75
C ASN A 278 -15.29 -21.35 -16.95
N SER A 279 -14.09 -21.80 -16.74
CA SER A 279 -13.01 -21.52 -17.68
C SER A 279 -12.46 -22.88 -18.11
N GLY A 280 -12.56 -23.23 -19.38
CA GLY A 280 -12.31 -24.54 -20.00
C GLY A 280 -11.02 -25.31 -19.66
N ARG A 281 -10.52 -25.18 -18.47
CA ARG A 281 -9.60 -26.07 -17.79
C ARG A 281 -10.34 -26.64 -16.58
N THR A 282 -10.60 -27.92 -16.60
CA THR A 282 -10.93 -28.73 -15.42
C THR A 282 -9.85 -28.54 -14.35
N VAL A 283 -9.92 -27.45 -13.60
CA VAL A 283 -9.39 -27.45 -12.26
C VAL A 283 -10.35 -28.34 -11.49
N ASN A 284 -9.88 -29.53 -11.07
CA ASN A 284 -10.59 -30.35 -10.11
C ASN A 284 -10.78 -29.55 -8.82
N VAL A 285 -11.80 -28.71 -8.78
CA VAL A 285 -12.28 -28.04 -7.59
C VAL A 285 -13.08 -29.09 -6.85
N GLY A 286 -12.42 -29.82 -5.96
CA GLY A 286 -13.10 -30.64 -5.00
C GLY A 286 -14.15 -29.79 -4.29
N LEU A 287 -15.37 -30.26 -4.21
CA LEU A 287 -16.57 -29.67 -3.59
C LEU A 287 -16.45 -29.41 -2.08
N ARG A 288 -15.33 -29.02 -1.58
CA ARG A 288 -15.12 -28.54 -0.21
C ARG A 288 -14.66 -27.09 -0.30
N ASN A 289 -15.44 -26.19 0.32
CA ASN A 289 -15.00 -24.83 0.59
C ASN A 289 -13.74 -24.87 1.47
N PRO A 290 -12.51 -24.90 0.91
CA PRO A 290 -11.34 -24.92 1.75
C PRO A 290 -11.22 -23.54 2.39
N ALA A 291 -11.07 -23.53 3.69
CA ALA A 291 -10.53 -22.35 4.32
C ALA A 291 -9.17 -22.08 3.69
N ALA A 292 -9.02 -20.93 3.07
CA ALA A 292 -7.78 -20.53 2.46
C ALA A 292 -7.13 -19.42 3.30
N VAL A 293 -5.83 -19.32 3.19
CA VAL A 293 -5.05 -18.24 3.80
C VAL A 293 -4.39 -17.45 2.70
N ALA A 294 -4.61 -16.14 2.69
CA ALA A 294 -3.97 -15.22 1.76
C ALA A 294 -3.27 -14.08 2.52
N PRO A 295 -2.21 -13.51 1.97
CA PRO A 295 -1.68 -12.24 2.43
C PRO A 295 -2.73 -11.13 2.25
N LEU A 296 -2.85 -10.29 3.27
CA LEU A 296 -3.63 -9.05 3.26
C LEU A 296 -2.67 -7.88 3.46
N VAL A 297 -2.66 -6.96 2.50
CA VAL A 297 -1.92 -5.70 2.57
C VAL A 297 -2.93 -4.58 2.61
N SER A 298 -2.76 -3.64 3.53
CA SER A 298 -3.76 -2.61 3.78
C SER A 298 -3.11 -1.25 3.97
N LEU A 299 -3.83 -0.20 3.55
CA LEU A 299 -3.51 1.19 3.85
C LEU A 299 -4.68 1.83 4.59
N THR A 300 -4.40 2.61 5.63
CA THR A 300 -5.44 3.29 6.38
C THR A 300 -5.09 4.75 6.62
N ILE A 301 -6.14 5.60 6.58
CA ILE A 301 -6.11 6.95 7.11
C ILE A 301 -7.23 7.04 8.13
N ALA A 302 -6.90 7.51 9.33
CA ALA A 302 -7.89 7.70 10.38
C ALA A 302 -7.85 9.12 10.93
N ARG A 303 -9.02 9.65 11.26
CA ARG A 303 -9.20 10.98 11.84
C ARG A 303 -9.99 10.88 13.12
N GLN A 304 -9.43 11.37 14.22
CA GLN A 304 -10.13 11.53 15.48
C GLN A 304 -11.17 12.66 15.33
N LEU A 305 -12.44 12.34 15.57
CA LEU A 305 -13.55 13.28 15.52
C LEU A 305 -13.84 13.88 16.89
N SER A 306 -13.64 13.09 17.95
CA SER A 306 -13.79 13.48 19.36
C SER A 306 -12.92 12.58 20.24
N GLU A 307 -13.03 12.72 21.57
CA GLU A 307 -12.29 11.86 22.51
C GLU A 307 -12.55 10.36 22.29
N HIS A 308 -13.77 9.99 21.89
CA HIS A 308 -14.21 8.60 21.75
C HIS A 308 -14.48 8.17 20.30
N TRP A 309 -14.63 9.09 19.36
CA TRP A 309 -15.03 8.76 18.00
C TRP A 309 -13.90 8.98 17.00
N ILE A 310 -13.73 8.01 16.10
CA ILE A 310 -12.74 8.03 15.04
C ILE A 310 -13.39 7.66 13.70
N ALA A 311 -13.15 8.46 12.68
CA ALA A 311 -13.47 8.11 11.30
C ALA A 311 -12.24 7.46 10.64
N ARG A 312 -12.45 6.43 9.81
CA ARG A 312 -11.37 5.71 9.15
C ARG A 312 -11.73 5.36 7.72
N VAL A 313 -10.77 5.53 6.83
CA VAL A 313 -10.80 4.99 5.47
C VAL A 313 -9.72 3.92 5.41
N ILE A 314 -10.05 2.77 4.83
CA ILE A 314 -9.13 1.67 4.64
C ILE A 314 -9.25 1.12 3.22
N TRP A 315 -8.12 0.80 2.62
CA TRP A 315 -8.01 -0.02 1.43
C TRP A 315 -7.27 -1.30 1.79
N ASP A 316 -7.89 -2.42 1.46
CA ASP A 316 -7.35 -3.75 1.66
C ASP A 316 -7.10 -4.42 0.32
N ARG A 317 -5.92 -5.02 0.13
CA ARG A 317 -5.58 -5.86 -1.01
C ARG A 317 -5.43 -7.30 -0.55
N VAL A 318 -6.33 -8.16 -1.01
CA VAL A 318 -6.24 -9.61 -0.83
C VAL A 318 -5.46 -10.20 -1.99
N VAL A 319 -4.33 -10.85 -1.70
CA VAL A 319 -3.47 -11.49 -2.71
C VAL A 319 -3.73 -12.99 -2.69
N SER A 320 -4.54 -13.46 -3.62
CA SER A 320 -4.91 -14.87 -3.72
C SER A 320 -3.93 -15.66 -4.59
N ASN A 321 -3.91 -16.97 -4.45
CA ASN A 321 -3.11 -17.87 -5.28
C ASN A 321 -3.93 -18.59 -6.38
N TYR A 322 -5.17 -18.12 -6.63
CA TYR A 322 -6.11 -18.76 -7.55
C TYR A 322 -6.84 -17.78 -8.48
N ASN A 323 -6.18 -16.70 -8.87
CA ASN A 323 -6.68 -15.68 -9.81
C ASN A 323 -7.96 -14.97 -9.32
N ARG A 324 -8.02 -14.61 -8.04
CA ARG A 324 -9.16 -13.92 -7.41
C ARG A 324 -8.68 -12.87 -6.43
N ASP A 325 -7.68 -12.10 -6.83
CA ASP A 325 -7.24 -10.94 -6.07
C ASP A 325 -8.37 -9.93 -5.99
N SER A 326 -8.50 -9.26 -4.86
CA SER A 326 -9.51 -8.23 -4.67
C SER A 326 -8.97 -7.02 -3.94
N ASP A 327 -9.50 -5.87 -4.32
CA ASP A 327 -9.36 -4.61 -3.59
C ASP A 327 -10.64 -4.32 -2.84
N ILE A 328 -10.53 -3.95 -1.57
CA ILE A 328 -11.67 -3.63 -0.71
C ILE A 328 -11.48 -2.21 -0.19
N PHE A 329 -12.40 -1.32 -0.56
CA PHE A 329 -12.41 0.08 -0.15
C PHE A 329 -13.50 0.27 0.89
N LEU A 330 -13.12 0.66 2.10
CA LEU A 330 -14.03 0.76 3.24
C LEU A 330 -13.91 2.12 3.90
N VAL A 331 -15.06 2.62 4.39
CA VAL A 331 -15.17 3.77 5.28
C VAL A 331 -15.84 3.31 6.55
N GLY A 332 -15.32 3.71 7.70
CA GLY A 332 -15.82 3.25 8.99
C GLY A 332 -15.86 4.34 10.05
N LEU A 333 -16.69 4.06 11.04
CA LEU A 333 -16.77 4.82 12.28
C LEU A 333 -16.42 3.89 13.44
N GLY A 334 -15.49 4.33 14.28
CA GLY A 334 -15.00 3.56 15.42
C GLY A 334 -15.20 4.27 16.74
N TYR A 335 -15.33 3.47 17.78
CA TYR A 335 -15.34 3.91 19.16
C TYR A 335 -14.02 3.52 19.84
N ARG A 336 -13.45 4.44 20.59
CA ARG A 336 -12.18 4.33 21.29
C ARG A 336 -12.43 4.40 22.79
N TRP A 337 -11.83 3.46 23.52
CA TRP A 337 -11.86 3.44 24.98
C TRP A 337 -10.58 4.08 25.53
N ARG A 338 -10.74 4.87 26.55
CA ARG A 338 -9.65 5.33 27.43
C ARG A 338 -9.62 4.52 28.71
#